data_7ffa9c342ff33b42cb4ca7f52737e920
#
_entry.id   7ffa9c342ff33b42cb4ca7f52737e920
#
_cell.length_a   1.000
_cell.length_b   1.000
_cell.length_c   1.000
_cell.angle_alpha   90.00
_cell.angle_beta   90.00
_cell.angle_gamma   90.00
#
_symmetry.space_group_name_H-M   'P 1'
#
loop_
_entity.id
_entity.type
_entity.pdbx_description
1 polymer ?
#
loop_
_entity_poly.entity_id
_entity_poly.type
_entity_poly.pdbx_seq_one_letter_code
_entity_poly.pdbx_strand_id
1 'polypeptide(L)'
;MAKVFRIFVEKKRGNDIEAGQTLADLRDNVGLNALDDLRIINRYYAQGLTEEEFDLAVKQILSEPNLDNIYTELSIPEDYRYFATEFLPGQYDQRADSAAQCIQLLTAGERPVVQYAKIIAVKGDITDDEFEKIKNYIINAVESRVASLEIPESLDIKSSIPADIARIDGFIEMSDEEIKAYHASMGFAMSIADLCWVRDYFKNDEGRNPSLTELKVIDTYWSDHCRHTTFATELDEIKIDSGKYTEAINKALEQYFDIRKEVYGDRDKIVCLMDMACIGTKVLKKRGFVNNLDESEEINACSIEVPVQIDGKTEQWLVQFKNETHNHPTEIEPFGGAATCLGGAIRDPLSGRAYVYQAMRVTGAGDPTTPFEETLDAKLPQSKITTGAAAGYSS
;
A
#
# COMPACT_ATOMS: atom_id res chain seq x y z
N MET A 1 -20.01 29.46 18.45
CA MET A 1 -19.35 28.26 17.87
C MET A 1 -19.92 27.03 18.56
N ALA A 2 -20.15 25.94 17.84
CA ALA A 2 -20.61 24.70 18.46
C ALA A 2 -19.53 24.15 19.41
N LYS A 3 -19.91 23.70 20.60
CA LYS A 3 -19.00 23.17 21.62
C LYS A 3 -18.32 21.90 21.09
N VAL A 4 -17.01 21.78 21.31
CA VAL A 4 -16.25 20.54 21.06
C VAL A 4 -16.27 19.73 22.36
N PHE A 5 -16.79 18.52 22.29
CA PHE A 5 -16.77 17.56 23.38
C PHE A 5 -15.54 16.64 23.26
N ARG A 6 -15.03 16.15 24.39
CA ARG A 6 -13.90 15.24 24.46
C ARG A 6 -14.17 14.09 25.41
N ILE A 7 -13.74 12.88 25.03
CA ILE A 7 -13.77 11.70 25.90
C ILE A 7 -12.52 10.84 25.65
N PHE A 8 -12.06 10.18 26.70
CA PHE A 8 -10.99 9.20 26.65
C PHE A 8 -11.57 7.83 27.04
N VAL A 9 -11.23 6.81 26.26
CA VAL A 9 -11.73 5.45 26.41
C VAL A 9 -10.55 4.48 26.39
N GLU A 10 -10.43 3.66 27.42
CA GLU A 10 -9.34 2.71 27.58
C GLU A 10 -9.86 1.33 27.92
N LYS A 11 -9.37 0.29 27.27
CA LYS A 11 -9.73 -1.09 27.62
C LYS A 11 -9.29 -1.41 29.06
N LYS A 12 -10.16 -2.06 29.83
CA LYS A 12 -9.83 -2.56 31.16
C LYS A 12 -8.72 -3.59 31.07
N ARG A 13 -7.87 -3.65 32.08
CA ARG A 13 -6.82 -4.66 32.18
C ARG A 13 -7.37 -6.07 31.99
N GLY A 14 -6.68 -6.85 31.16
CA GLY A 14 -7.11 -8.18 30.73
C GLY A 14 -7.94 -8.20 29.43
N ASN A 15 -8.46 -7.04 29.00
CA ASN A 15 -9.11 -6.85 27.71
C ASN A 15 -8.28 -5.94 26.78
N ASP A 16 -7.14 -5.46 27.26
CA ASP A 16 -6.21 -4.53 26.60
C ASP A 16 -5.21 -5.27 25.69
N ILE A 17 -5.72 -6.15 24.84
CA ILE A 17 -4.94 -7.03 23.96
C ILE A 17 -3.99 -6.23 23.07
N GLU A 18 -4.47 -5.14 22.46
CA GLU A 18 -3.66 -4.28 21.59
C GLU A 18 -2.46 -3.68 22.35
N ALA A 19 -2.66 -3.24 23.60
CA ALA A 19 -1.58 -2.71 24.42
C ALA A 19 -0.54 -3.78 24.74
N GLY A 20 -0.97 -4.99 25.08
CA GLY A 20 -0.08 -6.12 25.34
C GLY A 20 0.72 -6.55 24.09
N GLN A 21 0.08 -6.59 22.93
CA GLN A 21 0.75 -6.91 21.68
C GLN A 21 1.76 -5.83 21.27
N THR A 22 1.40 -4.55 21.42
CA THR A 22 2.31 -3.44 21.12
C THR A 22 3.52 -3.45 22.07
N LEU A 23 3.32 -3.74 23.35
CA LEU A 23 4.42 -3.88 24.30
C LEU A 23 5.37 -5.02 23.91
N ALA A 24 4.82 -6.18 23.56
CA ALA A 24 5.61 -7.32 23.10
C ALA A 24 6.38 -6.97 21.82
N ASP A 25 5.73 -6.32 20.85
CA ASP A 25 6.34 -5.90 19.59
C ASP A 25 7.52 -4.93 19.82
N LEU A 26 7.36 -3.94 20.69
CA LEU A 26 8.43 -3.01 21.06
C LEU A 26 9.62 -3.70 21.75
N ARG A 27 9.37 -4.72 22.58
CA ARG A 27 10.42 -5.51 23.22
C ARG A 27 11.14 -6.41 22.24
N ASP A 28 10.39 -7.15 21.43
CA ASP A 28 10.92 -8.23 20.59
C ASP A 28 11.55 -7.69 19.30
N ASN A 29 10.94 -6.68 18.66
CA ASN A 29 11.37 -6.18 17.36
C ASN A 29 12.18 -4.88 17.43
N VAL A 30 12.01 -4.09 18.50
CA VAL A 30 12.76 -2.83 18.69
C VAL A 30 13.86 -2.95 19.76
N GLY A 31 13.84 -4.05 20.54
CA GLY A 31 14.85 -4.34 21.55
C GLY A 31 14.67 -3.58 22.87
N LEU A 32 13.50 -2.99 23.12
CA LEU A 32 13.23 -2.15 24.29
C LEU A 32 12.80 -2.98 25.51
N ASN A 33 13.68 -3.86 25.99
CA ASN A 33 13.39 -4.78 27.08
C ASN A 33 13.17 -4.11 28.45
N ALA A 34 13.55 -2.84 28.60
CA ALA A 34 13.34 -2.05 29.82
C ALA A 34 11.91 -1.48 29.96
N LEU A 35 11.04 -1.67 28.96
CA LEU A 35 9.64 -1.31 29.07
C LEU A 35 8.91 -2.28 30.01
N ASP A 36 8.23 -1.76 31.02
CA ASP A 36 7.46 -2.55 32.00
C ASP A 36 6.00 -2.67 31.62
N ASP A 37 5.41 -1.58 31.11
CA ASP A 37 3.98 -1.50 30.80
C ASP A 37 3.71 -0.56 29.64
N LEU A 38 2.57 -0.80 28.97
CA LEU A 38 2.05 0.05 27.91
C LEU A 38 0.53 0.15 28.06
N ARG A 39 0.01 1.36 27.87
CA ARG A 39 -1.41 1.66 27.85
C ARG A 39 -1.78 2.31 26.52
N ILE A 40 -2.94 1.95 26.01
CA ILE A 40 -3.53 2.56 24.81
C ILE A 40 -4.86 3.19 25.20
N ILE A 41 -4.96 4.51 25.01
CA ILE A 41 -6.14 5.28 25.35
C ILE A 41 -6.67 5.94 24.08
N ASN A 42 -7.90 5.67 23.74
CA ASN A 42 -8.57 6.24 22.58
C ASN A 42 -9.17 7.60 22.97
N ARG A 43 -8.81 8.68 22.28
CA ARG A 43 -9.39 10.00 22.45
C ARG A 43 -10.37 10.27 21.31
N TYR A 44 -11.59 10.68 21.66
CA TYR A 44 -12.55 11.18 20.69
C TYR A 44 -12.85 12.64 20.96
N TYR A 45 -12.86 13.44 19.90
CA TYR A 45 -13.50 14.74 19.87
C TYR A 45 -14.77 14.64 19.05
N ALA A 46 -15.86 15.33 19.50
CA ALA A 46 -17.12 15.39 18.75
C ALA A 46 -17.66 16.82 18.77
N GLN A 47 -18.17 17.26 17.63
CA GLN A 47 -18.80 18.57 17.45
C GLN A 47 -20.11 18.44 16.69
N GLY A 48 -21.08 19.30 16.99
CA GLY A 48 -22.40 19.25 16.36
C GLY A 48 -23.43 18.41 17.15
N LEU A 49 -23.16 18.17 18.44
CA LEU A 49 -24.02 17.40 19.34
C LEU A 49 -24.45 18.26 20.52
N THR A 50 -25.60 17.96 21.11
CA THR A 50 -25.97 18.39 22.46
C THR A 50 -25.21 17.57 23.49
N GLU A 51 -25.20 18.03 24.76
CA GLU A 51 -24.56 17.29 25.86
C GLU A 51 -25.20 15.93 26.10
N GLU A 52 -26.53 15.87 26.00
CA GLU A 52 -27.32 14.63 26.16
C GLU A 52 -27.02 13.62 25.04
N GLU A 53 -26.92 14.07 23.79
CA GLU A 53 -26.58 13.23 22.65
C GLU A 53 -25.14 12.73 22.75
N PHE A 54 -24.21 13.58 23.21
CA PHE A 54 -22.82 13.16 23.42
C PHE A 54 -22.72 12.10 24.53
N ASP A 55 -23.41 12.30 25.68
CA ASP A 55 -23.43 11.32 26.77
C ASP A 55 -24.01 9.97 26.33
N LEU A 56 -25.04 10.01 25.49
CA LEU A 56 -25.64 8.82 24.90
C LEU A 56 -24.66 8.12 23.95
N ALA A 57 -23.98 8.89 23.09
CA ALA A 57 -22.98 8.38 22.15
C ALA A 57 -21.79 7.73 22.89
N VAL A 58 -21.32 8.34 23.98
CA VAL A 58 -20.25 7.78 24.81
C VAL A 58 -20.62 6.39 25.31
N LYS A 59 -21.84 6.20 25.81
CA LYS A 59 -22.30 4.94 26.40
C LYS A 59 -22.61 3.84 25.39
N GLN A 60 -23.01 4.19 24.17
CA GLN A 60 -23.53 3.21 23.22
C GLN A 60 -22.66 3.01 21.98
N ILE A 61 -21.77 3.96 21.68
CA ILE A 61 -20.97 3.94 20.43
C ILE A 61 -19.47 4.05 20.73
N LEU A 62 -19.06 5.05 21.54
CA LEU A 62 -17.65 5.33 21.73
C LEU A 62 -16.99 4.43 22.77
N SER A 63 -17.78 3.73 23.59
CA SER A 63 -17.28 2.80 24.60
C SER A 63 -18.18 1.58 24.78
N GLU A 64 -17.58 0.54 25.35
CA GLU A 64 -18.25 -0.67 25.84
C GLU A 64 -18.16 -0.69 27.38
N PRO A 65 -19.21 -0.29 28.11
CA PRO A 65 -19.12 -0.06 29.58
C PRO A 65 -18.59 -1.25 30.39
N ASN A 66 -18.79 -2.47 29.89
CA ASN A 66 -18.29 -3.69 30.56
C ASN A 66 -16.78 -3.91 30.34
N LEU A 67 -16.23 -3.43 29.23
CA LEU A 67 -14.87 -3.68 28.78
C LEU A 67 -13.97 -2.45 28.90
N ASP A 68 -14.54 -1.25 28.98
CA ASP A 68 -13.82 0.01 28.92
C ASP A 68 -13.89 0.79 30.25
N ASN A 69 -12.84 1.53 30.50
CA ASN A 69 -12.80 2.67 31.41
C ASN A 69 -13.01 3.95 30.62
N ILE A 70 -13.77 4.89 31.17
CA ILE A 70 -14.11 6.15 30.50
C ILE A 70 -13.59 7.30 31.39
N TYR A 71 -12.93 8.29 30.78
CA TYR A 71 -12.37 9.44 31.47
C TYR A 71 -12.75 10.72 30.72
N THR A 72 -13.23 11.73 31.44
CA THR A 72 -13.46 13.08 30.89
C THR A 72 -12.16 13.88 30.78
N GLU A 73 -11.21 13.60 31.65
CA GLU A 73 -9.87 14.16 31.64
C GLU A 73 -8.83 13.05 31.58
N LEU A 74 -7.76 13.32 30.84
CA LEU A 74 -6.66 12.37 30.71
C LEU A 74 -5.91 12.24 32.04
N SER A 75 -5.90 11.04 32.61
CA SER A 75 -5.19 10.71 33.83
C SER A 75 -4.14 9.63 33.55
N ILE A 76 -2.91 10.06 33.40
CA ILE A 76 -1.74 9.18 33.23
C ILE A 76 -0.81 9.41 34.44
N PRO A 77 -0.38 8.35 35.15
CA PRO A 77 0.57 8.47 36.24
C PRO A 77 1.90 9.10 35.80
N GLU A 78 2.56 9.82 36.70
CA GLU A 78 3.81 10.56 36.43
C GLU A 78 4.98 9.65 35.96
N ASP A 79 4.92 8.38 36.28
CA ASP A 79 5.92 7.36 35.91
C ASP A 79 5.72 6.82 34.47
N TYR A 80 4.73 7.35 33.73
CA TYR A 80 4.55 7.07 32.31
C TYR A 80 4.96 8.25 31.45
N ARG A 81 5.61 7.95 30.34
CA ARG A 81 5.79 8.88 29.22
C ARG A 81 4.73 8.60 28.18
N TYR A 82 4.21 9.61 27.53
CA TYR A 82 3.12 9.42 26.55
C TYR A 82 3.18 10.40 25.39
N PHE A 83 2.59 10.01 24.29
CA PHE A 83 2.30 10.84 23.11
C PHE A 83 0.97 10.42 22.52
N ALA A 84 0.38 11.29 21.73
CA ALA A 84 -0.81 10.97 20.95
C ALA A 84 -0.46 10.91 19.46
N THR A 85 -1.16 10.04 18.72
CA THR A 85 -1.06 9.94 17.26
C THR A 85 -2.44 10.05 16.65
N GLU A 86 -2.52 10.75 15.51
CA GLU A 86 -3.72 10.94 14.71
C GLU A 86 -3.39 10.81 13.22
N PHE A 87 -4.39 10.54 12.39
CA PHE A 87 -4.19 10.54 10.94
C PHE A 87 -3.86 11.95 10.40
N LEU A 88 -3.08 12.00 9.33
CA LEU A 88 -2.81 13.25 8.62
C LEU A 88 -4.10 13.84 8.04
N PRO A 89 -4.21 15.17 7.93
CA PRO A 89 -5.30 15.80 7.22
C PRO A 89 -5.42 15.27 5.79
N GLY A 90 -6.63 14.83 5.43
CA GLY A 90 -6.91 14.23 4.13
C GLY A 90 -6.80 12.69 4.10
N GLN A 91 -6.26 12.07 5.14
CA GLN A 91 -6.33 10.62 5.31
C GLN A 91 -7.71 10.23 5.87
N TYR A 92 -8.19 9.06 5.45
CA TYR A 92 -9.47 8.54 5.90
C TYR A 92 -9.32 7.85 7.26
N ASP A 93 -9.95 8.43 8.27
CA ASP A 93 -10.05 7.85 9.62
C ASP A 93 -11.32 7.02 9.73
N GLN A 94 -11.19 5.71 9.49
CA GLN A 94 -12.32 4.77 9.53
C GLN A 94 -13.01 4.76 10.90
N ARG A 95 -12.28 4.90 12.00
CA ARG A 95 -12.84 4.89 13.36
C ARG A 95 -13.66 6.15 13.63
N ALA A 96 -13.14 7.31 13.27
CA ALA A 96 -13.86 8.57 13.40
C ALA A 96 -15.10 8.61 12.49
N ASP A 97 -14.96 8.14 11.25
CA ASP A 97 -16.05 8.08 10.28
C ASP A 97 -17.18 7.15 10.73
N SER A 98 -16.84 5.92 11.15
CA SER A 98 -17.81 4.96 11.69
C SER A 98 -18.51 5.48 12.95
N ALA A 99 -17.77 6.11 13.86
CA ALA A 99 -18.34 6.74 15.04
C ALA A 99 -19.35 7.83 14.66
N ALA A 100 -19.01 8.72 13.72
CA ALA A 100 -19.91 9.77 13.25
C ALA A 100 -21.20 9.20 12.62
N GLN A 101 -21.08 8.14 11.82
CA GLN A 101 -22.24 7.45 11.22
C GLN A 101 -23.14 6.82 12.29
N CYS A 102 -22.55 6.09 13.23
CA CYS A 102 -23.30 5.44 14.29
C CYS A 102 -24.01 6.46 15.19
N ILE A 103 -23.36 7.59 15.50
CA ILE A 103 -23.98 8.69 16.27
C ILE A 103 -25.16 9.30 15.50
N GLN A 104 -25.00 9.54 14.19
CA GLN A 104 -26.08 10.03 13.35
C GLN A 104 -27.29 9.09 13.37
N LEU A 105 -27.08 7.79 13.27
CA LEU A 105 -28.14 6.78 13.33
C LEU A 105 -28.80 6.75 14.71
N LEU A 106 -28.03 6.89 15.78
CA LEU A 106 -28.50 6.86 17.15
C LEU A 106 -29.37 8.08 17.49
N THR A 107 -28.98 9.27 17.05
CA THR A 107 -29.66 10.53 17.35
C THR A 107 -30.74 10.86 16.33
N ALA A 108 -30.75 10.21 15.16
CA ALA A 108 -31.56 10.54 13.99
C ALA A 108 -31.43 12.02 13.55
N GLY A 109 -30.31 12.64 13.89
CA GLY A 109 -29.95 14.04 13.62
C GLY A 109 -29.01 14.23 12.45
N GLU A 110 -28.38 15.39 12.41
CA GLU A 110 -27.30 15.66 11.47
C GLU A 110 -26.05 14.86 11.86
N ARG A 111 -25.20 14.57 10.86
CA ARG A 111 -23.97 13.83 11.11
C ARG A 111 -22.96 14.73 11.84
N PRO A 112 -22.51 14.34 13.04
CA PRO A 112 -21.52 15.12 13.77
C PRO A 112 -20.16 15.03 13.12
N VAL A 113 -19.28 16.00 13.41
CA VAL A 113 -17.86 15.89 13.12
C VAL A 113 -17.19 15.15 14.27
N VAL A 114 -16.51 14.06 13.97
CA VAL A 114 -15.75 13.27 14.94
C VAL A 114 -14.28 13.23 14.52
N GLN A 115 -13.38 13.41 15.47
CA GLN A 115 -11.94 13.20 15.30
C GLN A 115 -11.45 12.19 16.34
N TYR A 116 -10.55 11.34 15.92
CA TYR A 116 -9.97 10.31 16.76
C TYR A 116 -8.46 10.47 16.86
N ALA A 117 -7.91 10.13 18.02
CA ALA A 117 -6.49 9.94 18.22
C ALA A 117 -6.24 8.81 19.22
N LYS A 118 -5.11 8.17 19.08
CA LYS A 118 -4.64 7.12 19.97
C LYS A 118 -3.53 7.69 20.85
N ILE A 119 -3.65 7.57 22.15
CA ILE A 119 -2.62 7.94 23.13
C ILE A 119 -1.89 6.66 23.52
N ILE A 120 -0.59 6.69 23.36
CA ILE A 120 0.32 5.63 23.76
C ILE A 120 1.06 6.11 24.99
N ALA A 121 0.89 5.43 26.11
CA ALA A 121 1.58 5.71 27.34
C ALA A 121 2.45 4.50 27.71
N VAL A 122 3.74 4.72 27.87
CA VAL A 122 4.74 3.68 28.16
C VAL A 122 5.40 3.93 29.51
N LYS A 123 5.66 2.85 30.24
CA LYS A 123 6.37 2.87 31.49
C LYS A 123 7.59 1.95 31.41
N GLY A 124 8.71 2.38 31.97
CA GLY A 124 9.96 1.64 32.00
C GLY A 124 11.15 2.59 32.21
N ASP A 125 12.31 2.02 32.47
CA ASP A 125 13.57 2.78 32.56
C ASP A 125 14.14 3.02 31.16
N ILE A 126 13.53 3.98 30.43
CA ILE A 126 13.86 4.31 29.04
C ILE A 126 14.41 5.73 28.91
N THR A 127 15.40 5.89 28.06
CA THR A 127 16.01 7.18 27.71
C THR A 127 15.11 8.01 26.80
N ASP A 128 15.48 9.28 26.58
CA ASP A 128 14.77 10.15 25.63
C ASP A 128 14.89 9.62 24.20
N ASP A 129 16.07 9.12 23.83
CA ASP A 129 16.30 8.54 22.49
C ASP A 129 15.45 7.28 22.26
N GLU A 130 15.32 6.42 23.26
CA GLU A 130 14.45 5.25 23.17
C GLU A 130 12.98 5.63 23.08
N PHE A 131 12.56 6.69 23.76
CA PHE A 131 11.19 7.20 23.62
C PHE A 131 10.92 7.77 22.22
N GLU A 132 11.87 8.51 21.64
CA GLU A 132 11.74 8.94 20.24
C GLU A 132 11.76 7.75 19.26
N LYS A 133 12.54 6.72 19.55
CA LYS A 133 12.53 5.45 18.79
C LYS A 133 11.15 4.78 18.83
N ILE A 134 10.47 4.77 19.98
CA ILE A 134 9.09 4.27 20.10
C ILE A 134 8.14 5.08 19.21
N LYS A 135 8.22 6.41 19.24
CA LYS A 135 7.38 7.27 18.38
C LYS A 135 7.59 6.97 16.91
N ASN A 136 8.84 6.93 16.46
CA ASN A 136 9.20 6.65 15.07
C ASN A 136 8.79 5.25 14.61
N TYR A 137 8.75 4.29 15.54
CA TYR A 137 8.27 2.95 15.25
C TYR A 137 6.75 2.87 15.14
N ILE A 138 6.01 3.56 16.01
CA ILE A 138 4.54 3.50 16.07
C ILE A 138 3.91 4.41 15.02
N ILE A 139 4.45 5.62 14.82
CA ILE A 139 3.88 6.61 13.91
C ILE A 139 4.38 6.34 12.49
N ASN A 140 3.45 5.95 11.61
CA ASN A 140 3.73 5.89 10.19
C ASN A 140 3.59 7.30 9.60
N ALA A 141 4.70 7.95 9.31
CA ALA A 141 4.74 9.34 8.84
C ALA A 141 4.02 9.58 7.49
N VAL A 142 3.69 8.52 6.76
CA VAL A 142 2.94 8.60 5.50
C VAL A 142 1.44 8.82 5.74
N GLU A 143 0.92 8.33 6.85
CA GLU A 143 -0.52 8.38 7.15
C GLU A 143 -0.85 9.07 8.47
N SER A 144 0.10 9.20 9.40
CA SER A 144 -0.15 9.69 10.75
C SER A 144 0.93 10.65 11.25
N ARG A 145 0.60 11.38 12.30
CA ARG A 145 1.47 12.35 12.96
C ARG A 145 1.23 12.38 14.46
N VAL A 146 2.11 13.07 15.19
CA VAL A 146 1.86 13.40 16.60
C VAL A 146 0.65 14.34 16.70
N ALA A 147 -0.32 13.99 17.56
CA ALA A 147 -1.52 14.77 17.82
C ALA A 147 -1.34 15.73 19.00
N SER A 148 -1.97 16.91 18.94
CA SER A 148 -2.13 17.77 20.10
C SER A 148 -3.12 17.18 21.09
N LEU A 149 -2.91 17.36 22.38
CA LEU A 149 -3.86 16.99 23.44
C LEU A 149 -4.77 18.14 23.87
N GLU A 150 -4.56 19.32 23.33
CA GLU A 150 -5.42 20.49 23.58
C GLU A 150 -6.75 20.35 22.84
N ILE A 151 -7.83 20.78 23.48
CA ILE A 151 -9.15 20.79 22.85
C ILE A 151 -9.16 21.92 21.81
N PRO A 152 -9.38 21.63 20.52
CA PRO A 152 -9.46 22.67 19.50
C PRO A 152 -10.75 23.48 19.65
N GLU A 153 -10.73 24.73 19.20
CA GLU A 153 -11.91 25.61 19.20
C GLU A 153 -13.01 25.10 18.25
N SER A 154 -12.63 24.41 17.18
CA SER A 154 -13.52 23.80 16.19
C SER A 154 -12.84 22.60 15.55
N LEU A 155 -13.65 21.59 15.18
CA LEU A 155 -13.23 20.45 14.38
C LEU A 155 -13.41 20.69 12.88
N ASP A 156 -13.91 21.85 12.49
CA ASP A 156 -14.08 22.18 11.08
C ASP A 156 -12.73 22.23 10.37
N ILE A 157 -12.61 21.42 9.32
CA ILE A 157 -11.41 21.43 8.50
C ILE A 157 -11.38 22.71 7.70
N LYS A 158 -10.48 23.62 8.05
CA LYS A 158 -10.18 24.78 7.22
C LYS A 158 -9.42 24.32 5.98
N SER A 159 -10.15 23.98 4.92
CA SER A 159 -9.52 23.71 3.63
C SER A 159 -9.07 25.05 3.03
N SER A 160 -7.80 25.15 2.69
CA SER A 160 -7.35 26.22 1.78
C SER A 160 -7.80 25.86 0.37
N ILE A 161 -8.34 26.84 -0.35
CA ILE A 161 -8.56 26.66 -1.79
C ILE A 161 -7.18 26.46 -2.42
N PRO A 162 -6.94 25.35 -3.12
CA PRO A 162 -5.66 25.11 -3.77
C PRO A 162 -5.41 26.22 -4.81
N ALA A 163 -4.14 26.60 -5.00
CA ALA A 163 -3.76 27.49 -6.08
C ALA A 163 -4.08 26.85 -7.44
N ASP A 164 -4.29 27.69 -8.43
CA ASP A 164 -4.43 27.24 -9.81
C ASP A 164 -3.20 26.42 -10.24
N ILE A 165 -3.43 25.50 -11.18
CA ILE A 165 -2.35 24.64 -11.70
C ILE A 165 -1.28 25.53 -12.35
N ALA A 166 -0.04 25.42 -11.86
CA ALA A 166 1.09 26.18 -12.38
C ALA A 166 1.37 25.79 -13.85
N ARG A 167 1.58 26.82 -14.69
CA ARG A 167 2.18 26.67 -16.03
C ARG A 167 3.69 26.78 -15.91
N ILE A 168 4.39 26.05 -16.76
CA ILE A 168 5.86 26.07 -16.76
C ILE A 168 6.32 27.16 -17.75
N ASP A 169 6.37 28.39 -17.26
CA ASP A 169 6.73 29.52 -18.12
C ASP A 169 8.13 29.33 -18.72
N GLY A 170 8.24 29.61 -20.03
CA GLY A 170 9.48 29.48 -20.78
C GLY A 170 9.88 28.03 -21.14
N PHE A 171 9.03 27.04 -20.86
CA PHE A 171 9.36 25.64 -21.15
C PHE A 171 9.67 25.38 -22.63
N ILE A 172 8.86 25.95 -23.54
CA ILE A 172 9.05 25.77 -24.99
C ILE A 172 10.28 26.48 -25.57
N GLU A 173 10.88 27.40 -24.83
CA GLU A 173 12.13 28.10 -25.18
C GLU A 173 13.38 27.48 -24.56
N MET A 174 13.23 26.50 -23.67
CA MET A 174 14.39 25.88 -22.99
C MET A 174 15.34 25.23 -23.98
N SER A 175 16.63 25.47 -23.80
CA SER A 175 17.70 24.73 -24.46
C SER A 175 17.76 23.29 -23.94
N ASP A 176 18.50 22.42 -24.62
CA ASP A 176 18.66 21.02 -24.21
C ASP A 176 19.36 20.89 -22.86
N GLU A 177 20.28 21.80 -22.53
CA GLU A 177 20.92 21.88 -21.23
C GLU A 177 19.94 22.27 -20.11
N GLU A 178 19.05 23.22 -20.38
CA GLU A 178 18.01 23.63 -19.43
C GLU A 178 16.97 22.52 -19.24
N ILE A 179 16.57 21.83 -20.29
CA ILE A 179 15.71 20.63 -20.22
C ILE A 179 16.36 19.55 -19.37
N LYS A 180 17.66 19.31 -19.53
CA LYS A 180 18.39 18.33 -18.70
C LYS A 180 18.40 18.72 -17.22
N ALA A 181 18.62 19.98 -16.92
CA ALA A 181 18.57 20.50 -15.55
C ALA A 181 17.15 20.40 -14.96
N TYR A 182 16.15 20.76 -15.74
CA TYR A 182 14.74 20.68 -15.34
C TYR A 182 14.31 19.22 -15.10
N HIS A 183 14.68 18.30 -15.99
CA HIS A 183 14.46 16.88 -15.83
C HIS A 183 15.01 16.36 -14.48
N ALA A 184 16.24 16.70 -14.18
CA ALA A 184 16.89 16.30 -12.92
C ALA A 184 16.19 16.89 -11.69
N SER A 185 15.69 18.13 -11.78
CA SER A 185 14.99 18.79 -10.67
C SER A 185 13.60 18.21 -10.39
N MET A 186 12.95 17.66 -11.42
CA MET A 186 11.59 17.13 -11.32
C MET A 186 11.53 15.63 -11.05
N GLY A 187 12.63 14.90 -11.29
CA GLY A 187 12.69 13.45 -11.12
C GLY A 187 11.75 12.69 -12.05
N PHE A 188 11.63 13.13 -13.31
CA PHE A 188 10.80 12.47 -14.30
C PHE A 188 11.26 11.05 -14.63
N ALA A 189 10.30 10.16 -14.88
CA ALA A 189 10.54 8.79 -15.34
C ALA A 189 10.93 8.73 -16.83
N MET A 190 10.40 9.65 -17.65
CA MET A 190 10.76 9.78 -19.06
C MET A 190 12.24 10.14 -19.23
N SER A 191 12.86 9.76 -20.35
CA SER A 191 14.22 10.15 -20.66
C SER A 191 14.35 11.65 -20.99
N ILE A 192 15.59 12.18 -20.95
CA ILE A 192 15.87 13.56 -21.38
C ILE A 192 15.46 13.75 -22.84
N ALA A 193 15.68 12.74 -23.70
CA ALA A 193 15.29 12.79 -25.10
C ALA A 193 13.77 12.88 -25.28
N ASP A 194 13.00 12.13 -24.47
CA ASP A 194 11.53 12.20 -24.46
C ASP A 194 11.05 13.58 -24.02
N LEU A 195 11.66 14.15 -22.97
CA LEU A 195 11.29 15.50 -22.49
C LEU A 195 11.64 16.58 -23.54
N CYS A 196 12.75 16.45 -24.30
CA CYS A 196 13.05 17.32 -25.44
C CYS A 196 11.98 17.19 -26.51
N TRP A 197 11.53 15.96 -26.81
CA TRP A 197 10.46 15.74 -27.77
C TRP A 197 9.13 16.37 -27.29
N VAL A 198 8.79 16.24 -26.02
CA VAL A 198 7.61 16.89 -25.41
C VAL A 198 7.70 18.41 -25.51
N ARG A 199 8.89 19.02 -25.22
CA ARG A 199 9.11 20.46 -25.45
C ARG A 199 8.81 20.86 -26.87
N ASP A 200 9.36 20.12 -27.83
CA ASP A 200 9.23 20.42 -29.27
C ASP A 200 7.77 20.26 -29.74
N TYR A 201 7.03 19.28 -29.21
CA TYR A 201 5.60 19.15 -29.45
C TYR A 201 4.82 20.36 -28.93
N PHE A 202 5.02 20.77 -27.69
CA PHE A 202 4.35 21.94 -27.14
C PHE A 202 4.71 23.23 -27.88
N LYS A 203 5.94 23.32 -28.40
CA LYS A 203 6.40 24.46 -29.19
C LYS A 203 5.78 24.49 -30.59
N ASN A 204 5.78 23.38 -31.30
CA ASN A 204 5.46 23.34 -32.73
C ASN A 204 3.98 23.06 -33.02
N ASP A 205 3.36 22.22 -32.18
CA ASP A 205 1.97 21.78 -32.39
C ASP A 205 0.99 22.51 -31.48
N GLU A 206 1.29 22.65 -30.18
CA GLU A 206 0.41 23.32 -29.24
C GLU A 206 0.60 24.85 -29.22
N GLY A 207 1.79 25.37 -29.49
CA GLY A 207 2.11 26.79 -29.49
C GLY A 207 2.00 27.47 -28.11
N ARG A 208 2.14 26.70 -27.03
CA ARG A 208 1.98 27.16 -25.64
C ARG A 208 2.86 26.39 -24.68
N ASN A 209 3.12 27.00 -23.53
CA ASN A 209 3.77 26.29 -22.43
C ASN A 209 2.81 25.28 -21.77
N PRO A 210 3.30 24.07 -21.39
CA PRO A 210 2.51 23.10 -20.66
C PRO A 210 2.23 23.55 -19.22
N SER A 211 1.18 22.99 -18.62
CA SER A 211 1.01 23.00 -17.18
C SER A 211 1.86 21.92 -16.54
N LEU A 212 2.13 22.08 -15.25
CA LEU A 212 2.81 21.03 -14.45
C LEU A 212 2.06 19.71 -14.48
N THR A 213 0.72 19.76 -14.44
CA THR A 213 -0.12 18.56 -14.52
C THR A 213 0.03 17.85 -15.85
N GLU A 214 0.04 18.57 -16.97
CA GLU A 214 0.24 17.97 -18.30
C GLU A 214 1.58 17.23 -18.36
N LEU A 215 2.67 17.85 -17.89
CA LEU A 215 3.98 17.17 -17.87
C LEU A 215 4.00 15.93 -16.99
N LYS A 216 3.38 16.00 -15.80
CA LYS A 216 3.31 14.83 -14.91
C LYS A 216 2.42 13.71 -15.44
N VAL A 217 1.33 14.03 -16.13
CA VAL A 217 0.48 13.03 -16.76
C VAL A 217 1.22 12.36 -17.93
N ILE A 218 1.90 13.14 -18.76
CA ILE A 218 2.73 12.59 -19.85
C ILE A 218 3.84 11.70 -19.26
N ASP A 219 4.56 12.15 -18.24
CA ASP A 219 5.59 11.38 -17.57
C ASP A 219 5.07 10.03 -17.03
N THR A 220 3.83 10.03 -16.50
CA THR A 220 3.19 8.80 -16.04
C THR A 220 2.99 7.79 -17.18
N TYR A 221 2.66 8.25 -18.38
CA TYR A 221 2.57 7.38 -19.57
C TYR A 221 3.93 6.83 -20.01
N TRP A 222 5.01 7.56 -19.81
CA TRP A 222 6.37 7.11 -20.08
C TRP A 222 6.96 6.24 -18.98
N SER A 223 6.32 6.21 -17.81
CA SER A 223 6.79 5.33 -16.73
C SER A 223 6.67 3.87 -17.15
N ASP A 224 7.73 3.11 -16.94
CA ASP A 224 7.77 1.68 -17.26
C ASP A 224 7.08 0.87 -16.14
N HIS A 225 5.75 1.08 -16.02
CA HIS A 225 4.93 0.40 -15.03
C HIS A 225 5.00 -1.13 -15.21
N CYS A 226 5.39 -1.84 -14.16
CA CYS A 226 5.62 -3.29 -14.19
C CYS A 226 6.65 -3.73 -15.25
N ARG A 227 7.49 -2.81 -15.73
CA ARG A 227 8.51 -3.03 -16.76
C ARG A 227 7.96 -3.56 -18.09
N HIS A 228 6.74 -3.22 -18.42
CA HIS A 228 6.11 -3.62 -19.69
C HIS A 228 6.94 -3.19 -20.90
N THR A 229 7.40 -1.94 -20.92
CA THR A 229 8.27 -1.41 -21.98
C THR A 229 9.60 -2.14 -22.02
N THR A 230 10.28 -2.30 -20.88
CA THR A 230 11.55 -3.04 -20.79
C THR A 230 11.41 -4.47 -21.33
N PHE A 231 10.37 -5.19 -20.91
CA PHE A 231 10.15 -6.56 -21.36
C PHE A 231 9.75 -6.70 -22.82
N ALA A 232 9.13 -5.66 -23.39
CA ALA A 232 8.72 -5.64 -24.81
C ALA A 232 9.76 -4.99 -25.74
N THR A 233 10.83 -4.42 -25.23
CA THR A 233 11.91 -3.80 -26.03
C THR A 233 12.55 -4.84 -26.95
N GLU A 234 12.67 -4.52 -28.23
CA GLU A 234 13.37 -5.34 -29.21
C GLU A 234 14.87 -5.39 -28.90
N LEU A 235 15.43 -6.58 -28.93
CA LEU A 235 16.84 -6.84 -28.68
C LEU A 235 17.57 -7.04 -30.01
N ASP A 236 18.40 -6.09 -30.38
CA ASP A 236 19.21 -6.15 -31.61
C ASP A 236 20.42 -7.07 -31.44
N GLU A 237 21.01 -7.07 -30.26
CA GLU A 237 22.23 -7.83 -29.97
C GLU A 237 22.16 -8.44 -28.56
N ILE A 238 22.54 -9.72 -28.45
CA ILE A 238 22.66 -10.43 -27.16
C ILE A 238 24.11 -10.84 -26.98
N LYS A 239 24.75 -10.31 -25.92
CA LYS A 239 26.11 -10.67 -25.52
C LYS A 239 26.09 -11.46 -24.23
N ILE A 240 26.81 -12.58 -24.21
CA ILE A 240 26.96 -13.41 -23.02
C ILE A 240 28.41 -13.30 -22.55
N ASP A 241 28.58 -12.79 -21.33
CA ASP A 241 29.89 -12.66 -20.73
C ASP A 241 30.51 -14.01 -20.41
N SER A 242 31.82 -14.08 -20.45
CA SER A 242 32.56 -15.29 -20.09
C SER A 242 32.53 -15.54 -18.57
N GLY A 243 32.21 -16.75 -18.15
CA GLY A 243 32.13 -17.13 -16.73
C GLY A 243 31.78 -18.61 -16.55
N LYS A 244 31.54 -18.99 -15.32
CA LYS A 244 31.26 -20.39 -14.94
C LYS A 244 30.09 -21.03 -15.70
N TYR A 245 29.10 -20.24 -16.09
CA TYR A 245 27.83 -20.72 -16.67
C TYR A 245 27.69 -20.37 -18.16
N THR A 246 28.69 -19.79 -18.81
CA THR A 246 28.64 -19.32 -20.19
C THR A 246 28.15 -20.40 -21.16
N GLU A 247 28.68 -21.63 -21.04
CA GLU A 247 28.29 -22.72 -21.93
C GLU A 247 26.81 -23.10 -21.79
N ALA A 248 26.29 -23.17 -20.55
CA ALA A 248 24.90 -23.48 -20.29
C ALA A 248 23.95 -22.37 -20.81
N ILE A 249 24.35 -21.09 -20.66
CA ILE A 249 23.57 -19.94 -21.12
C ILE A 249 23.57 -19.88 -22.65
N ASN A 250 24.72 -20.10 -23.32
CA ASN A 250 24.80 -20.17 -24.78
C ASN A 250 23.88 -21.26 -25.34
N LYS A 251 23.93 -22.47 -24.74
CA LYS A 251 23.05 -23.56 -25.13
C LYS A 251 21.57 -23.22 -24.96
N ALA A 252 21.22 -22.55 -23.87
CA ALA A 252 19.84 -22.09 -23.66
C ALA A 252 19.41 -21.05 -24.71
N LEU A 253 20.29 -20.15 -25.10
CA LEU A 253 20.02 -19.15 -26.15
C LEU A 253 19.84 -19.81 -27.52
N GLU A 254 20.69 -20.80 -27.87
CA GLU A 254 20.52 -21.58 -29.10
C GLU A 254 19.17 -22.30 -29.12
N GLN A 255 18.80 -22.98 -28.01
CA GLN A 255 17.51 -23.64 -27.87
C GLN A 255 16.33 -22.64 -28.00
N TYR A 256 16.47 -21.45 -27.45
CA TYR A 256 15.45 -20.41 -27.59
C TYR A 256 15.20 -20.08 -29.07
N PHE A 257 16.24 -19.86 -29.88
CA PHE A 257 16.07 -19.56 -31.29
C PHE A 257 15.51 -20.75 -32.11
N ASP A 258 15.88 -21.97 -31.75
CA ASP A 258 15.31 -23.16 -32.39
C ASP A 258 13.81 -23.32 -32.07
N ILE A 259 13.45 -23.11 -30.83
CA ILE A 259 12.04 -23.12 -30.39
C ILE A 259 11.25 -22.00 -31.09
N ARG A 260 11.83 -20.81 -31.26
CA ARG A 260 11.17 -19.73 -32.01
C ARG A 260 10.83 -20.15 -33.45
N LYS A 261 11.75 -20.81 -34.14
CA LYS A 261 11.49 -21.35 -35.48
C LYS A 261 10.34 -22.34 -35.47
N GLU A 262 10.34 -23.24 -34.49
CA GLU A 262 9.24 -24.20 -34.33
C GLU A 262 7.90 -23.50 -34.07
N VAL A 263 7.85 -22.51 -33.15
CA VAL A 263 6.60 -21.87 -32.74
C VAL A 263 6.08 -20.90 -33.79
N TYR A 264 6.93 -20.05 -34.34
CA TYR A 264 6.52 -18.93 -35.18
C TYR A 264 6.64 -19.23 -36.70
N GLY A 265 7.52 -20.17 -37.10
CA GLY A 265 7.84 -20.38 -38.52
C GLY A 265 8.44 -19.11 -39.13
N ASP A 266 7.90 -18.72 -40.25
CA ASP A 266 8.33 -17.53 -41.02
C ASP A 266 7.68 -16.19 -40.55
N ARG A 267 6.95 -16.20 -39.43
CA ARG A 267 6.34 -14.97 -38.88
C ARG A 267 7.41 -14.09 -38.31
N ASP A 268 7.41 -12.82 -38.70
CA ASP A 268 8.26 -11.81 -38.13
C ASP A 268 7.79 -11.48 -36.69
N LYS A 269 8.57 -11.88 -35.72
CA LYS A 269 8.34 -11.62 -34.28
C LYS A 269 9.62 -11.05 -33.69
N ILE A 270 9.49 -9.91 -32.99
CA ILE A 270 10.60 -9.30 -32.30
C ILE A 270 11.21 -10.26 -31.25
N VAL A 271 12.50 -10.17 -31.06
CA VAL A 271 13.22 -10.82 -29.96
C VAL A 271 13.16 -9.87 -28.76
N CYS A 272 12.55 -10.30 -27.68
CA CYS A 272 12.42 -9.48 -26.46
C CYS A 272 12.35 -10.38 -25.22
N LEU A 273 12.54 -9.80 -24.03
CA LEU A 273 12.49 -10.55 -22.77
C LEU A 273 11.16 -11.24 -22.54
N MET A 274 10.04 -10.59 -22.92
CA MET A 274 8.69 -11.19 -22.81
C MET A 274 8.57 -12.43 -23.70
N ASP A 275 9.12 -12.39 -24.90
CA ASP A 275 9.11 -13.56 -25.79
C ASP A 275 9.93 -14.71 -25.19
N MET A 276 11.12 -14.43 -24.65
CA MET A 276 11.94 -15.42 -23.95
C MET A 276 11.20 -16.05 -22.78
N ALA A 277 10.49 -15.25 -21.99
CA ALA A 277 9.71 -15.72 -20.84
C ALA A 277 8.54 -16.63 -21.25
N CYS A 278 7.86 -16.33 -22.37
CA CYS A 278 6.64 -17.02 -22.78
C CYS A 278 6.86 -18.18 -23.77
N ILE A 279 8.04 -18.26 -24.41
CA ILE A 279 8.24 -19.22 -25.53
C ILE A 279 8.11 -20.67 -25.10
N GLY A 280 8.52 -21.00 -23.87
CA GLY A 280 8.41 -22.35 -23.30
C GLY A 280 6.97 -22.83 -23.24
N THR A 281 6.06 -22.01 -22.74
CA THR A 281 4.61 -22.35 -22.71
C THR A 281 4.04 -22.48 -24.13
N LYS A 282 4.43 -21.61 -25.05
CA LYS A 282 3.96 -21.65 -26.45
C LYS A 282 4.37 -22.95 -27.16
N VAL A 283 5.60 -23.42 -26.97
CA VAL A 283 6.06 -24.67 -27.58
C VAL A 283 5.40 -25.89 -26.93
N LEU A 284 5.23 -25.90 -25.60
CA LEU A 284 4.54 -26.99 -24.93
C LEU A 284 3.08 -27.09 -25.38
N LYS A 285 2.41 -25.97 -25.53
CA LYS A 285 1.04 -25.92 -26.10
C LYS A 285 1.03 -26.46 -27.53
N LYS A 286 1.95 -26.03 -28.39
CA LYS A 286 2.06 -26.51 -29.78
C LYS A 286 2.31 -28.03 -29.85
N ARG A 287 3.08 -28.58 -28.91
CA ARG A 287 3.38 -29.99 -28.80
C ARG A 287 2.28 -30.83 -28.12
N GLY A 288 1.21 -30.21 -27.64
CA GLY A 288 0.08 -30.85 -27.00
C GLY A 288 0.31 -31.28 -25.55
N PHE A 289 1.25 -30.68 -24.84
CA PHE A 289 1.50 -30.99 -23.41
C PHE A 289 0.63 -30.17 -22.45
N VAL A 290 -0.09 -29.14 -22.93
CA VAL A 290 -0.91 -28.25 -22.10
C VAL A 290 -2.34 -28.27 -22.64
N ASN A 291 -2.95 -29.45 -22.67
CA ASN A 291 -4.29 -29.67 -23.25
C ASN A 291 -5.41 -29.31 -22.28
N ASN A 292 -5.10 -29.19 -21.00
CA ASN A 292 -6.04 -28.85 -19.93
C ASN A 292 -6.03 -27.37 -19.57
N LEU A 293 -5.41 -26.53 -20.40
CA LEU A 293 -5.50 -25.08 -20.23
C LEU A 293 -6.91 -24.63 -20.60
N ASP A 294 -7.60 -23.98 -19.65
CA ASP A 294 -8.87 -23.32 -19.91
C ASP A 294 -8.63 -22.07 -20.76
N GLU A 295 -9.28 -22.01 -21.91
CA GLU A 295 -9.21 -20.87 -22.85
C GLU A 295 -10.56 -20.20 -22.94
N SER A 296 -10.68 -19.01 -22.36
CA SER A 296 -11.85 -18.15 -22.46
C SER A 296 -11.54 -16.83 -23.14
N GLU A 297 -12.56 -16.06 -23.46
CA GLU A 297 -12.40 -14.70 -24.02
C GLU A 297 -11.80 -13.72 -23.00
N GLU A 298 -11.91 -14.01 -21.70
CA GLU A 298 -11.38 -13.21 -20.60
C GLU A 298 -10.27 -13.99 -19.89
N ILE A 299 -9.01 -13.63 -20.16
CA ILE A 299 -7.82 -14.32 -19.63
C ILE A 299 -7.06 -13.37 -18.72
N ASN A 300 -7.51 -13.23 -17.48
CA ASN A 300 -6.84 -12.44 -16.44
C ASN A 300 -6.09 -13.29 -15.40
N ALA A 301 -6.26 -14.62 -15.46
CA ALA A 301 -5.53 -15.59 -14.65
C ALA A 301 -5.24 -16.84 -15.48
N CYS A 302 -4.23 -17.59 -15.11
CA CYS A 302 -3.99 -18.93 -15.69
C CYS A 302 -4.92 -19.94 -15.01
N SER A 303 -5.76 -20.62 -15.80
CA SER A 303 -6.68 -21.65 -15.32
C SER A 303 -6.44 -22.97 -16.03
N ILE A 304 -6.36 -24.07 -15.27
CA ILE A 304 -6.25 -25.41 -15.81
C ILE A 304 -7.41 -26.28 -15.30
N GLU A 305 -7.97 -27.09 -16.18
CA GLU A 305 -8.99 -28.05 -15.82
C GLU A 305 -8.39 -29.25 -15.10
N VAL A 306 -8.97 -29.60 -13.97
CA VAL A 306 -8.55 -30.76 -13.16
C VAL A 306 -9.76 -31.60 -12.74
N PRO A 307 -9.71 -32.94 -12.85
CA PRO A 307 -10.76 -33.79 -12.33
C PRO A 307 -10.62 -33.94 -10.80
N VAL A 308 -11.69 -33.63 -10.08
CA VAL A 308 -11.76 -33.73 -8.62
C VAL A 308 -12.81 -34.76 -8.23
N GLN A 309 -12.50 -35.64 -7.26
CA GLN A 309 -13.43 -36.63 -6.74
C GLN A 309 -14.16 -36.04 -5.53
N ILE A 310 -15.48 -35.90 -5.64
CA ILE A 310 -16.34 -35.37 -4.57
C ILE A 310 -17.50 -36.37 -4.39
N ASP A 311 -17.64 -36.94 -3.20
CA ASP A 311 -18.71 -37.87 -2.86
C ASP A 311 -18.88 -39.04 -3.88
N GLY A 312 -17.75 -39.57 -4.39
CA GLY A 312 -17.72 -40.63 -5.36
C GLY A 312 -18.06 -40.26 -6.81
N LYS A 313 -18.22 -38.96 -7.09
CA LYS A 313 -18.41 -38.42 -8.44
C LYS A 313 -17.17 -37.65 -8.87
N THR A 314 -16.90 -37.69 -10.17
CA THR A 314 -15.84 -36.84 -10.75
C THR A 314 -16.45 -35.55 -11.23
N GLU A 315 -15.94 -34.40 -10.72
CA GLU A 315 -16.30 -33.07 -11.18
C GLU A 315 -15.09 -32.43 -11.85
N GLN A 316 -15.32 -31.61 -12.88
CA GLN A 316 -14.28 -30.80 -13.50
C GLN A 316 -14.20 -29.47 -12.77
N TRP A 317 -13.02 -29.22 -12.20
CA TRP A 317 -12.73 -27.98 -11.48
C TRP A 317 -11.62 -27.20 -12.17
N LEU A 318 -11.53 -25.90 -11.90
CA LEU A 318 -10.43 -25.06 -12.35
C LEU A 318 -9.45 -24.83 -11.20
N VAL A 319 -8.18 -25.15 -11.43
CA VAL A 319 -7.09 -24.62 -10.61
C VAL A 319 -6.63 -23.33 -11.26
N GLN A 320 -6.87 -22.23 -10.56
CA GLN A 320 -6.55 -20.88 -11.04
C GLN A 320 -5.27 -20.40 -10.37
N PHE A 321 -4.33 -19.91 -11.16
CA PHE A 321 -3.07 -19.34 -10.69
C PHE A 321 -3.00 -17.87 -11.10
N LYS A 322 -2.88 -17.00 -10.10
CA LYS A 322 -2.65 -15.57 -10.30
C LYS A 322 -1.37 -15.16 -9.59
N ASN A 323 -0.48 -14.51 -10.31
CA ASN A 323 0.67 -13.82 -9.76
C ASN A 323 0.41 -12.31 -9.80
N GLU A 324 0.48 -11.67 -8.65
CA GLU A 324 0.29 -10.24 -8.51
C GLU A 324 1.50 -9.61 -7.84
N THR A 325 2.00 -8.54 -8.43
CA THR A 325 3.11 -7.79 -7.87
C THR A 325 2.58 -6.79 -6.86
N HIS A 326 3.01 -6.90 -5.60
CA HIS A 326 2.73 -5.92 -4.58
C HIS A 326 3.80 -4.84 -4.60
N ASN A 327 3.40 -3.61 -4.93
CA ASN A 327 4.30 -2.48 -5.02
C ASN A 327 4.29 -1.66 -3.72
N HIS A 328 4.46 -0.35 -3.85
CA HIS A 328 4.45 0.61 -2.77
C HIS A 328 3.26 0.52 -1.78
N PRO A 329 2.00 0.23 -2.17
CA PRO A 329 0.91 0.18 -1.20
C PRO A 329 1.19 -0.73 0.00
N THR A 330 1.72 -1.95 -0.23
CA THR A 330 2.05 -2.87 0.87
C THR A 330 3.27 -2.43 1.68
N GLU A 331 4.20 -1.70 1.07
CA GLU A 331 5.36 -1.13 1.75
C GLU A 331 4.99 0.05 2.64
N ILE A 332 4.05 0.89 2.19
CA ILE A 332 3.67 2.13 2.85
C ILE A 332 2.63 1.89 3.95
N GLU A 333 1.58 1.13 3.62
CA GLU A 333 0.49 0.75 4.52
C GLU A 333 0.24 -0.76 4.34
N PRO A 334 0.95 -1.61 5.11
CA PRO A 334 1.00 -3.06 4.86
C PRO A 334 -0.34 -3.77 4.92
N PHE A 335 -1.22 -3.37 5.85
CA PHE A 335 -2.51 -4.02 6.04
C PHE A 335 -3.46 -3.77 4.85
N GLY A 336 -3.76 -2.53 4.55
CA GLY A 336 -4.68 -2.16 3.47
C GLY A 336 -4.09 -2.44 2.09
N GLY A 337 -2.78 -2.23 1.92
CA GLY A 337 -2.07 -2.58 0.69
C GLY A 337 -2.17 -4.07 0.37
N ALA A 338 -1.97 -4.93 1.36
CA ALA A 338 -2.11 -6.37 1.21
C ALA A 338 -3.56 -6.79 0.94
N ALA A 339 -4.52 -6.25 1.69
CA ALA A 339 -5.95 -6.53 1.50
C ALA A 339 -6.42 -6.13 0.08
N THR A 340 -5.99 -4.97 -0.41
CA THR A 340 -6.31 -4.49 -1.76
C THR A 340 -5.76 -5.42 -2.84
N CYS A 341 -4.51 -5.85 -2.70
CA CYS A 341 -3.88 -6.77 -3.65
C CYS A 341 -4.54 -8.16 -3.65
N LEU A 342 -4.95 -8.66 -2.48
CA LEU A 342 -5.71 -9.90 -2.41
C LEU A 342 -7.05 -9.77 -3.16
N GLY A 343 -7.75 -8.64 -2.97
CA GLY A 343 -8.97 -8.33 -3.71
C GLY A 343 -8.76 -8.34 -5.22
N GLY A 344 -7.65 -7.78 -5.72
CA GLY A 344 -7.26 -7.83 -7.14
C GLY A 344 -7.00 -9.26 -7.61
N ALA A 345 -6.24 -10.03 -6.84
CA ALA A 345 -5.92 -11.42 -7.16
C ALA A 345 -7.15 -12.34 -7.21
N ILE A 346 -8.21 -12.02 -6.49
CA ILE A 346 -9.49 -12.75 -6.55
C ILE A 346 -10.35 -12.26 -7.71
N ARG A 347 -10.41 -10.95 -7.97
CA ARG A 347 -11.23 -10.36 -9.05
C ARG A 347 -10.82 -10.85 -10.43
N ASP A 348 -9.53 -11.01 -10.68
CA ASP A 348 -9.06 -11.44 -12.00
C ASP A 348 -9.52 -12.86 -12.37
N PRO A 349 -9.38 -13.90 -11.54
CA PRO A 349 -10.01 -15.18 -11.76
C PRO A 349 -11.54 -15.10 -11.87
N LEU A 350 -12.18 -14.25 -11.06
CA LEU A 350 -13.64 -14.08 -11.05
C LEU A 350 -14.16 -13.50 -12.38
N SER A 351 -13.38 -12.68 -13.08
CA SER A 351 -13.72 -12.12 -14.38
C SER A 351 -13.90 -13.19 -15.46
N GLY A 352 -13.26 -14.35 -15.30
CA GLY A 352 -13.44 -15.54 -16.14
C GLY A 352 -14.73 -16.32 -15.88
N ARG A 353 -15.71 -15.72 -15.18
CA ARG A 353 -17.01 -16.34 -14.85
C ARG A 353 -16.91 -17.59 -13.99
N ALA A 354 -15.88 -17.69 -13.15
CA ALA A 354 -15.69 -18.76 -12.20
C ALA A 354 -16.02 -18.30 -10.78
N TYR A 355 -16.53 -19.19 -9.95
CA TYR A 355 -16.63 -18.94 -8.50
C TYR A 355 -15.26 -19.19 -7.88
N VAL A 356 -14.74 -18.20 -7.15
CA VAL A 356 -13.36 -18.22 -6.64
C VAL A 356 -13.34 -18.58 -5.16
N TYR A 357 -12.64 -19.65 -4.82
CA TYR A 357 -12.29 -20.01 -3.46
C TYR A 357 -10.79 -19.73 -3.25
N GLN A 358 -10.44 -19.07 -2.17
CA GLN A 358 -9.03 -18.98 -1.83
C GLN A 358 -8.58 -20.28 -1.16
N ALA A 359 -7.68 -21.01 -1.81
CA ALA A 359 -7.11 -22.23 -1.25
C ALA A 359 -5.73 -22.01 -0.64
N MET A 360 -4.86 -21.29 -1.34
CA MET A 360 -3.49 -21.02 -0.91
C MET A 360 -3.02 -19.65 -1.37
N ARG A 361 -2.32 -18.98 -0.48
CA ARG A 361 -1.59 -17.77 -0.80
C ARG A 361 -0.12 -17.96 -0.48
N VAL A 362 0.74 -17.57 -1.42
CA VAL A 362 2.18 -17.47 -1.23
C VAL A 362 2.56 -16.01 -1.39
N THR A 363 3.23 -15.44 -0.41
CA THR A 363 3.73 -14.07 -0.44
C THR A 363 5.11 -14.01 0.16
N GLY A 364 5.87 -12.98 -0.19
CA GLY A 364 7.20 -12.71 0.34
C GLY A 364 7.40 -11.21 0.51
N ALA A 365 8.23 -10.86 1.48
CA ALA A 365 8.74 -9.53 1.71
C ALA A 365 10.26 -9.61 1.86
N GLY A 366 10.92 -8.54 2.31
CA GLY A 366 12.30 -8.61 2.78
C GLY A 366 12.43 -9.52 4.01
N ASP A 367 13.64 -9.69 4.49
CA ASP A 367 13.90 -10.50 5.68
C ASP A 367 13.23 -9.87 6.93
N PRO A 368 12.21 -10.51 7.53
CA PRO A 368 11.52 -9.97 8.70
C PRO A 368 12.41 -9.93 9.96
N THR A 369 13.55 -10.59 9.95
CA THR A 369 14.53 -10.58 11.05
C THR A 369 15.53 -9.43 10.94
N THR A 370 15.44 -8.61 9.89
CA THR A 370 16.30 -7.42 9.74
C THR A 370 16.16 -6.52 10.96
N PRO A 371 17.25 -6.15 11.65
CA PRO A 371 17.22 -5.27 12.81
C PRO A 371 16.60 -3.91 12.49
N PHE A 372 15.92 -3.32 13.47
CA PHE A 372 15.27 -2.02 13.30
C PHE A 372 16.25 -0.93 12.83
N GLU A 373 17.48 -0.97 13.32
CA GLU A 373 18.56 -0.02 13.00
C GLU A 373 19.01 -0.09 11.54
N GLU A 374 18.73 -1.18 10.85
CA GLU A 374 19.03 -1.39 9.43
C GLU A 374 17.86 -1.00 8.52
N THR A 375 16.77 -0.47 9.10
CA THR A 375 15.63 0.03 8.32
C THR A 375 16.08 1.20 7.44
N LEU A 376 15.74 1.14 6.16
CA LEU A 376 16.03 2.21 5.21
C LEU A 376 15.28 3.50 5.59
N ASP A 377 15.89 4.65 5.29
CA ASP A 377 15.29 5.96 5.54
C ASP A 377 13.90 6.07 4.92
N ALA A 378 12.97 6.61 5.68
CA ALA A 378 11.55 6.80 5.31
C ALA A 378 10.80 5.50 4.94
N LYS A 379 11.27 4.34 5.42
CA LYS A 379 10.62 3.04 5.25
C LYS A 379 10.16 2.46 6.57
N LEU A 380 9.15 1.59 6.52
CA LEU A 380 8.77 0.77 7.67
C LEU A 380 9.75 -0.39 7.85
N PRO A 381 9.96 -0.85 9.09
CA PRO A 381 10.75 -2.05 9.38
C PRO A 381 10.17 -3.29 8.67
N GLN A 382 11.03 -4.20 8.19
CA GLN A 382 10.58 -5.40 7.47
C GLN A 382 9.67 -6.31 8.31
N SER A 383 9.92 -6.42 9.62
CA SER A 383 9.05 -7.15 10.55
C SER A 383 7.63 -6.57 10.56
N LYS A 384 7.50 -5.25 10.58
CA LYS A 384 6.21 -4.54 10.58
C LYS A 384 5.47 -4.69 9.25
N ILE A 385 6.19 -4.60 8.12
CA ILE A 385 5.62 -4.84 6.78
C ILE A 385 5.09 -6.27 6.69
N THR A 386 5.88 -7.26 7.10
CA THR A 386 5.51 -8.67 7.02
C THR A 386 4.30 -9.00 7.89
N THR A 387 4.28 -8.51 9.13
CA THR A 387 3.19 -8.76 10.09
C THR A 387 1.89 -8.07 9.65
N GLY A 388 1.98 -6.80 9.25
CA GLY A 388 0.83 -6.02 8.76
C GLY A 388 0.25 -6.60 7.48
N ALA A 389 1.09 -6.99 6.53
CA ALA A 389 0.66 -7.64 5.29
C ALA A 389 -0.03 -8.98 5.57
N ALA A 390 0.52 -9.82 6.46
CA ALA A 390 -0.09 -11.09 6.84
C ALA A 390 -1.49 -10.88 7.45
N ALA A 391 -1.65 -9.88 8.30
CA ALA A 391 -2.94 -9.50 8.87
C ALA A 391 -3.93 -9.03 7.79
N GLY A 392 -3.50 -8.17 6.86
CA GLY A 392 -4.32 -7.68 5.75
C GLY A 392 -4.77 -8.78 4.78
N TYR A 393 -3.96 -9.82 4.62
CA TYR A 393 -4.35 -10.99 3.81
C TYR A 393 -5.37 -11.89 4.49
N SER A 394 -5.46 -11.82 5.80
CA SER A 394 -6.33 -12.69 6.61
C SER A 394 -7.67 -12.03 6.92
N SER A 395 -7.78 -10.73 6.71
CA SER A 395 -9.02 -9.97 6.94
C SER A 395 -10.01 -10.11 5.79
#